data_5c512713b6e3ffc90928fbe23f23e62d
#
_entry.id   5c512713b6e3ffc90928fbe23f23e62d
#
_cell.length_a   1.000
_cell.length_b   1.000
_cell.length_c   1.000
_cell.angle_alpha   90.00
_cell.angle_beta   90.00
_cell.angle_gamma   90.00
#
_symmetry.space_group_name_H-M   'P 1'
#
loop_
_entity.id
_entity.type
_entity.pdbx_description
1 polymer ?
#
loop_
_entity_poly.entity_id
_entity_poly.type
_entity_poly.pdbx_seq_one_letter_code
_entity_poly.pdbx_strand_id
1 'polypeptide(L)'
;IDPDAVEVRTIRLNGRMGSIQRWRTDLKADFDFRHTLPENLTSDEVAQIQREHVLDWLVSNHDGHTKQFIRAKDGHVYGIDKGQAFKFLVKDNLSVDYHPNRAFGEQEPYYNTVFRAAKDGKIRFDPAVTLRHIQEVEKVSDDNYLALLRPYAEGRFKGDQTGLKHFYDQ
;
A
#
# COMPACT_ATOMS: atom_id res chain seq x y z
N ILE A 1 -1.69 -9.21 9.45
CA ILE A 1 -0.59 -8.23 9.30
C ILE A 1 0.69 -9.05 9.16
N ASP A 2 1.45 -8.83 8.12
CA ASP A 2 2.71 -9.52 7.88
C ASP A 2 3.71 -9.13 8.99
N PRO A 3 4.17 -10.09 9.84
CA PRO A 3 5.11 -9.78 10.91
C PRO A 3 6.47 -9.30 10.38
N ASP A 4 6.76 -9.57 9.12
CA ASP A 4 7.98 -9.15 8.43
C ASP A 4 7.81 -7.82 7.67
N ALA A 5 6.63 -7.21 7.73
CA ALA A 5 6.39 -5.89 7.15
C ALA A 5 7.40 -4.87 7.69
N VAL A 6 7.75 -3.94 6.83
CA VAL A 6 8.71 -2.89 7.19
C VAL A 6 8.14 -2.04 8.33
N GLU A 7 8.64 -2.26 9.54
CA GLU A 7 8.15 -1.57 10.73
C GLU A 7 8.57 -0.10 10.71
N VAL A 8 7.58 0.78 10.80
CA VAL A 8 7.78 2.23 10.94
C VAL A 8 7.32 2.64 12.33
N ARG A 9 8.18 3.35 13.07
CA ARG A 9 7.85 3.88 14.40
C ARG A 9 7.90 5.40 14.38
N THR A 10 6.97 6.02 15.04
CA THR A 10 7.01 7.45 15.30
C THR A 10 7.98 7.74 16.43
N ILE A 11 8.87 8.70 16.24
CA ILE A 11 9.82 9.14 17.25
C ILE A 11 9.75 10.67 17.44
N ARG A 12 10.18 11.13 18.60
CA ARG A 12 10.40 12.54 18.85
C ARG A 12 11.91 12.76 19.06
N LEU A 13 12.52 13.59 18.22
CA LEU A 13 13.93 13.95 18.30
C LEU A 13 14.05 15.47 18.34
N ASN A 14 14.71 15.99 19.37
CA ASN A 14 14.89 17.44 19.57
C ASN A 14 13.57 18.24 19.49
N GLY A 15 12.49 17.70 20.08
CA GLY A 15 11.17 18.33 20.07
C GLY A 15 10.37 18.18 18.76
N ARG A 16 10.97 17.66 17.70
CA ARG A 16 10.31 17.42 16.41
C ARG A 16 9.83 15.98 16.31
N MET A 17 8.62 15.82 15.79
CA MET A 17 8.10 14.48 15.44
C MET A 17 8.69 14.04 14.11
N GLY A 18 9.03 12.77 14.03
CA GLY A 18 9.51 12.12 12.82
C GLY A 18 9.16 10.65 12.82
N SER A 19 9.55 9.96 11.79
CA SER A 19 9.45 8.51 11.69
C SER A 19 10.84 7.88 11.61
N ILE A 20 10.98 6.71 12.19
CA ILE A 20 12.15 5.86 12.03
C ILE A 20 11.69 4.52 11.49
N GLN A 21 12.43 4.01 10.53
CA GLN A 21 12.17 2.74 9.88
C GLN A 21 13.40 1.84 10.04
N ARG A 22 13.16 0.57 10.33
CA ARG A 22 14.24 -0.42 10.34
C ARG A 22 14.81 -0.55 8.93
N TRP A 23 16.11 -0.36 8.80
CA TRP A 23 16.79 -0.58 7.53
C TRP A 23 16.85 -2.06 7.21
N ARG A 24 16.42 -2.45 6.03
CA ARG A 24 16.53 -3.82 5.54
C ARG A 24 17.87 -4.03 4.84
N THR A 25 18.60 -5.04 5.29
CA THR A 25 19.91 -5.42 4.73
C THR A 25 19.82 -6.61 3.79
N ASP A 26 18.64 -7.23 3.73
CA ASP A 26 18.35 -8.44 2.93
C ASP A 26 17.72 -8.12 1.56
N LEU A 27 17.80 -6.87 1.13
CA LEU A 27 17.28 -6.49 -0.19
C LEU A 27 18.14 -7.07 -1.32
N LYS A 28 17.50 -7.39 -2.44
CA LYS A 28 18.16 -7.75 -3.68
C LYS A 28 18.62 -6.47 -4.39
N ALA A 29 19.90 -6.13 -4.23
CA ALA A 29 20.47 -4.86 -4.66
C ALA A 29 20.43 -4.62 -6.17
N ASP A 30 20.42 -5.70 -6.96
CA ASP A 30 20.41 -5.71 -8.43
C ASP A 30 19.00 -5.77 -9.03
N PHE A 31 17.97 -5.71 -8.19
CA PHE A 31 16.58 -5.80 -8.61
C PHE A 31 15.88 -4.44 -8.51
N ASP A 32 15.21 -4.05 -9.59
CA ASP A 32 14.47 -2.79 -9.68
C ASP A 32 13.18 -2.98 -10.49
N PHE A 33 12.04 -2.78 -9.85
CA PHE A 33 10.73 -2.87 -10.49
C PHE A 33 10.55 -1.87 -11.65
N ARG A 34 11.31 -0.77 -11.68
CA ARG A 34 11.26 0.19 -12.81
C ARG A 34 11.73 -0.41 -14.13
N HIS A 35 12.60 -1.40 -14.04
CA HIS A 35 13.24 -2.07 -15.17
C HIS A 35 12.82 -3.52 -15.34
N THR A 36 11.86 -3.96 -14.52
CA THR A 36 11.35 -5.34 -14.56
C THR A 36 10.03 -5.37 -15.30
N LEU A 37 9.99 -6.07 -16.42
CA LEU A 37 8.75 -6.34 -17.13
C LEU A 37 7.88 -7.29 -16.30
N PRO A 38 6.54 -7.10 -16.26
CA PRO A 38 5.65 -7.98 -15.49
C PRO A 38 5.78 -9.46 -15.83
N GLU A 39 6.08 -9.80 -17.07
CA GLU A 39 6.29 -11.17 -17.54
C GLU A 39 7.53 -11.86 -16.93
N ASN A 40 8.42 -11.10 -16.33
CA ASN A 40 9.59 -11.61 -15.60
C ASN A 40 9.33 -11.81 -14.10
N LEU A 41 8.13 -11.49 -13.63
CA LEU A 41 7.71 -11.76 -12.25
C LEU A 41 7.34 -13.23 -12.09
N THR A 42 7.70 -13.80 -10.96
CA THR A 42 7.20 -15.11 -10.56
C THR A 42 5.73 -15.03 -10.15
N SER A 43 5.04 -16.18 -10.15
CA SER A 43 3.65 -16.23 -9.68
C SER A 43 3.50 -15.78 -8.23
N ASP A 44 4.50 -16.06 -7.38
CA ASP A 44 4.51 -15.65 -5.98
C ASP A 44 4.66 -14.13 -5.84
N GLU A 45 5.51 -13.51 -6.67
CA GLU A 45 5.66 -12.06 -6.69
C GLU A 45 4.37 -11.37 -7.17
N VAL A 46 3.73 -11.91 -8.19
CA VAL A 46 2.41 -11.41 -8.64
C VAL A 46 1.39 -11.52 -7.51
N ALA A 47 1.35 -12.64 -6.79
CA ALA A 47 0.45 -12.83 -5.65
C ALA A 47 0.71 -11.82 -4.52
N GLN A 48 1.97 -11.51 -4.25
CA GLN A 48 2.33 -10.51 -3.24
C GLN A 48 1.97 -9.08 -3.68
N ILE A 49 2.12 -8.76 -4.95
CA ILE A 49 1.66 -7.48 -5.52
C ILE A 49 0.13 -7.37 -5.44
N GLN A 50 -0.60 -8.47 -5.64
CA GLN A 50 -2.06 -8.49 -5.43
C GLN A 50 -2.44 -8.19 -3.99
N ARG A 51 -1.69 -8.71 -3.01
CA ARG A 51 -1.88 -8.41 -1.59
C ARG A 51 -1.64 -6.91 -1.30
N GLU A 52 -0.54 -6.36 -1.79
CA GLU A 52 -0.23 -4.95 -1.62
C GLU A 52 -1.30 -4.04 -2.26
N HIS A 53 -1.86 -4.46 -3.39
CA HIS A 53 -2.97 -3.74 -4.02
C HIS A 53 -4.21 -3.67 -3.13
N VAL A 54 -4.59 -4.79 -2.48
CA VAL A 54 -5.72 -4.79 -1.53
C VAL A 54 -5.45 -3.86 -0.36
N LEU A 55 -4.22 -3.85 0.18
CA LEU A 55 -3.83 -2.94 1.25
C LEU A 55 -3.88 -1.48 0.81
N ASP A 56 -3.30 -1.16 -0.34
CA ASP A 56 -3.30 0.21 -0.86
C ASP A 56 -4.71 0.72 -1.16
N TRP A 57 -5.58 -0.16 -1.65
CA TRP A 57 -6.99 0.16 -1.84
C TRP A 57 -7.69 0.44 -0.50
N LEU A 58 -7.47 -0.40 0.52
CA LEU A 58 -8.06 -0.25 1.85
C LEU A 58 -7.68 1.09 2.51
N VAL A 59 -6.44 1.52 2.34
CA VAL A 59 -5.94 2.78 2.95
C VAL A 59 -5.95 3.96 1.99
N SER A 60 -6.59 3.82 0.83
CA SER A 60 -6.67 4.88 -0.20
C SER A 60 -5.30 5.45 -0.57
N ASN A 61 -4.31 4.55 -0.75
CA ASN A 61 -2.97 4.93 -1.19
C ASN A 61 -2.86 4.90 -2.71
N HIS A 62 -2.78 6.05 -3.36
CA HIS A 62 -2.67 6.18 -4.81
C HIS A 62 -1.24 6.24 -5.33
N ASP A 63 -0.24 6.21 -4.46
CA ASP A 63 1.18 6.38 -4.82
C ASP A 63 1.92 5.04 -4.98
N GLY A 64 1.21 3.98 -5.34
CA GLY A 64 1.76 2.63 -5.53
C GLY A 64 2.56 2.44 -6.82
N HIS A 65 3.42 3.39 -7.19
CA HIS A 65 4.26 3.29 -8.39
C HIS A 65 5.47 2.34 -8.18
N THR A 66 6.20 2.01 -9.24
CA THR A 66 7.28 1.00 -9.22
C THR A 66 8.39 1.24 -8.20
N LYS A 67 8.65 2.50 -7.78
CA LYS A 67 9.65 2.84 -6.76
C LYS A 67 9.16 2.54 -5.33
N GLN A 68 7.88 2.29 -5.15
CA GLN A 68 7.29 1.95 -3.86
C GLN A 68 7.28 0.44 -3.58
N PHE A 69 7.98 -0.32 -4.40
CA PHE A 69 8.15 -1.76 -4.21
C PHE A 69 9.64 -2.11 -4.08
N ILE A 70 9.93 -2.98 -3.14
CA ILE A 70 11.28 -3.55 -2.94
C ILE A 70 11.18 -5.07 -2.92
N ARG A 71 12.26 -5.73 -3.30
CA ARG A 71 12.36 -7.20 -3.28
C ARG A 71 13.48 -7.64 -2.35
N ALA A 72 13.17 -8.55 -1.46
CA ALA A 72 14.15 -9.22 -0.62
C ALA A 72 14.88 -10.35 -1.40
N LYS A 73 16.00 -10.81 -0.85
CA LYS A 73 16.82 -11.88 -1.47
C LYS A 73 16.08 -13.22 -1.55
N ASP A 74 15.15 -13.46 -0.64
CA ASP A 74 14.28 -14.64 -0.64
C ASP A 74 13.12 -14.55 -1.66
N GLY A 75 13.00 -13.43 -2.37
CA GLY A 75 11.95 -13.20 -3.36
C GLY A 75 10.72 -12.49 -2.80
N HIS A 76 10.69 -12.16 -1.49
CA HIS A 76 9.56 -11.44 -0.92
C HIS A 76 9.48 -10.00 -1.46
N VAL A 77 8.27 -9.58 -1.84
CA VAL A 77 7.96 -8.22 -2.33
C VAL A 77 7.26 -7.43 -1.25
N TYR A 78 7.77 -6.26 -0.96
CA TYR A 78 7.19 -5.33 0.02
C TYR A 78 6.78 -4.04 -0.67
N GLY A 79 5.57 -3.57 -0.39
CA GLY A 79 5.19 -2.19 -0.63
C GLY A 79 5.75 -1.30 0.47
N ILE A 80 6.36 -0.19 0.08
CA ILE A 80 6.95 0.79 1.00
C ILE A 80 6.33 2.17 0.79
N ASP A 81 6.67 3.12 1.67
CA ASP A 81 6.27 4.53 1.58
C ASP A 81 4.76 4.75 1.42
N LYS A 82 4.00 4.30 2.40
CA LYS A 82 2.54 4.51 2.45
C LYS A 82 2.16 5.93 2.93
N GLY A 83 3.07 6.89 2.80
CA GLY A 83 2.87 8.27 3.27
C GLY A 83 1.75 9.04 2.57
N GLN A 84 1.24 8.52 1.46
CA GLN A 84 0.08 9.07 0.76
C GLN A 84 -1.25 8.43 1.18
N ALA A 85 -1.22 7.42 2.06
CA ALA A 85 -2.43 6.80 2.59
C ALA A 85 -3.33 7.86 3.26
N PHE A 86 -4.63 7.73 3.04
CA PHE A 86 -5.66 8.65 3.57
C PHE A 86 -5.49 10.13 3.20
N LYS A 87 -4.65 10.47 2.25
CA LYS A 87 -4.38 11.86 1.85
C LYS A 87 -5.63 12.54 1.29
N PHE A 88 -6.46 11.80 0.61
CA PHE A 88 -7.60 12.32 -0.15
C PHE A 88 -8.94 11.93 0.47
N LEU A 89 -8.95 11.65 1.76
CA LEU A 89 -10.16 11.43 2.53
C LEU A 89 -11.30 12.35 2.08
N VAL A 90 -12.52 11.81 1.96
CA VAL A 90 -13.75 12.51 1.53
C VAL A 90 -13.83 12.77 0.00
N LYS A 91 -12.72 12.78 -0.73
CA LYS A 91 -12.68 13.04 -2.19
C LYS A 91 -12.30 11.80 -2.99
N ASP A 92 -11.97 10.72 -2.30
CA ASP A 92 -11.56 9.49 -2.94
C ASP A 92 -12.77 8.64 -3.29
N ASN A 93 -13.08 8.59 -4.56
CA ASN A 93 -13.97 7.56 -5.08
C ASN A 93 -13.12 6.32 -5.25
N LEU A 94 -12.99 5.50 -4.21
CA LEU A 94 -12.30 4.20 -4.27
C LEU A 94 -12.77 3.44 -5.50
N SER A 95 -12.13 3.71 -6.61
CA SER A 95 -12.36 3.05 -7.88
C SER A 95 -11.44 1.85 -7.96
N VAL A 96 -11.95 0.76 -8.52
CA VAL A 96 -11.12 -0.44 -8.83
C VAL A 96 -10.01 -0.06 -9.81
N ASP A 97 -10.22 1.01 -10.57
CA ASP A 97 -9.26 1.56 -11.50
C ASP A 97 -8.47 2.69 -10.81
N TYR A 98 -7.32 2.36 -10.30
CA TYR A 98 -6.33 3.36 -9.93
C TYR A 98 -5.84 4.05 -11.21
N HIS A 99 -6.55 5.06 -11.64
CA HIS A 99 -6.04 5.90 -12.72
C HIS A 99 -5.02 6.88 -12.14
N PRO A 100 -3.88 7.08 -12.82
CA PRO A 100 -3.01 8.19 -12.54
C PRO A 100 -3.82 9.46 -12.77
N ASN A 101 -4.28 10.03 -11.68
CA ASN A 101 -4.95 11.30 -11.70
C ASN A 101 -3.88 12.35 -11.36
N ARG A 102 -3.76 13.38 -12.17
CA ARG A 102 -2.84 14.51 -11.90
C ARG A 102 -3.02 15.11 -10.51
N ALA A 103 -4.21 14.96 -9.91
CA ALA A 103 -4.48 15.36 -8.53
C ALA A 103 -3.79 14.47 -7.48
N PHE A 104 -3.39 13.23 -7.85
CA PHE A 104 -2.86 12.22 -6.92
C PHE A 104 -1.38 11.86 -7.16
N GLY A 105 -0.77 12.46 -8.15
CA GLY A 105 0.58 12.16 -8.57
C GLY A 105 0.63 11.78 -10.05
N GLU A 106 1.77 11.98 -10.66
CA GLU A 106 1.93 11.81 -12.11
C GLU A 106 2.35 10.39 -12.50
N GLN A 107 2.62 9.53 -11.52
CA GLN A 107 3.13 8.19 -11.79
C GLN A 107 1.99 7.18 -11.79
N GLU A 108 1.95 6.36 -12.83
CA GLU A 108 0.99 5.27 -12.92
C GLU A 108 1.27 4.23 -11.82
N PRO A 109 0.24 3.80 -11.06
CA PRO A 109 0.37 2.70 -10.14
C PRO A 109 0.87 1.43 -10.85
N TYR A 110 1.81 0.72 -10.23
CA TYR A 110 2.38 -0.49 -10.80
C TYR A 110 1.33 -1.59 -11.02
N TYR A 111 0.29 -1.58 -10.22
CA TYR A 111 -0.87 -2.47 -10.35
C TYR A 111 -1.50 -2.44 -11.74
N ASN A 112 -1.64 -1.25 -12.34
CA ASN A 112 -2.20 -1.10 -13.68
C ASN A 112 -1.32 -1.78 -14.73
N THR A 113 -0.01 -1.72 -14.58
CA THR A 113 0.94 -2.41 -15.47
C THR A 113 0.82 -3.92 -15.33
N VAL A 114 0.71 -4.43 -14.11
CA VAL A 114 0.52 -5.86 -13.81
C VAL A 114 -0.84 -6.35 -14.36
N PHE A 115 -1.91 -5.59 -14.15
CA PHE A 115 -3.25 -5.95 -14.63
C PHE A 115 -3.35 -5.94 -16.17
N ARG A 116 -2.70 -4.98 -16.84
CA ARG A 116 -2.61 -5.00 -18.31
C ARG A 116 -1.87 -6.22 -18.80
N ALA A 117 -0.74 -6.57 -18.20
CA ALA A 117 0.00 -7.76 -18.57
C ALA A 117 -0.82 -9.05 -18.38
N ALA A 118 -1.62 -9.11 -17.31
CA ALA A 118 -2.54 -10.23 -17.09
C ALA A 118 -3.67 -10.28 -18.14
N LYS A 119 -4.28 -9.13 -18.45
CA LYS A 119 -5.30 -9.01 -19.50
C LYS A 119 -4.77 -9.43 -20.86
N ASP A 120 -3.51 -9.10 -21.14
CA ASP A 120 -2.83 -9.44 -22.39
C ASP A 120 -2.32 -10.90 -22.41
N GLY A 121 -2.58 -11.69 -21.35
CA GLY A 121 -2.15 -13.08 -21.23
C GLY A 121 -0.64 -13.28 -21.03
N LYS A 122 0.10 -12.22 -20.71
CA LYS A 122 1.57 -12.27 -20.49
C LYS A 122 1.96 -12.85 -19.15
N ILE A 123 1.09 -12.70 -18.15
CA ILE A 123 1.26 -13.25 -16.81
C ILE A 123 -0.01 -13.94 -16.36
N ARG A 124 0.15 -14.89 -15.45
CA ARG A 124 -0.99 -15.50 -14.76
C ARG A 124 -1.38 -14.64 -13.57
N PHE A 125 -2.60 -14.16 -13.58
CA PHE A 125 -3.23 -13.50 -12.46
C PHE A 125 -4.29 -14.42 -11.87
N ASP A 126 -4.22 -14.69 -10.56
CA ASP A 126 -5.19 -15.52 -9.87
C ASP A 126 -6.14 -14.66 -9.02
N PRO A 127 -7.40 -14.47 -9.46
CA PRO A 127 -8.37 -13.69 -8.70
C PRO A 127 -8.63 -14.23 -7.28
N ALA A 128 -8.43 -15.55 -7.06
CA ALA A 128 -8.61 -16.15 -5.75
C ALA A 128 -7.60 -15.65 -4.72
N VAL A 129 -6.42 -15.20 -5.15
CA VAL A 129 -5.43 -14.56 -4.28
C VAL A 129 -5.98 -13.24 -3.75
N THR A 130 -6.45 -12.37 -4.64
CA THR A 130 -7.06 -11.08 -4.25
C THR A 130 -8.26 -11.31 -3.33
N LEU A 131 -9.14 -12.23 -3.68
CA LEU A 131 -10.33 -12.54 -2.88
C LEU A 131 -9.97 -12.99 -1.45
N ARG A 132 -8.95 -13.83 -1.29
CA ARG A 132 -8.48 -14.25 0.05
C ARG A 132 -8.04 -13.07 0.89
N HIS A 133 -7.28 -12.13 0.30
CA HIS A 133 -6.81 -10.95 1.04
C HIS A 133 -7.96 -9.99 1.39
N ILE A 134 -8.95 -9.83 0.53
CA ILE A 134 -10.18 -9.10 0.86
C ILE A 134 -10.88 -9.77 2.04
N GLN A 135 -11.05 -11.10 2.00
CA GLN A 135 -11.68 -11.85 3.10
C GLN A 135 -10.88 -11.81 4.42
N GLU A 136 -9.56 -11.66 4.36
CA GLU A 136 -8.73 -11.42 5.55
C GLU A 136 -9.01 -10.05 6.16
N VAL A 137 -9.15 -9.03 5.32
CA VAL A 137 -9.52 -7.67 5.76
C VAL A 137 -10.92 -7.66 6.35
N GLU A 138 -11.89 -8.32 5.74
CA GLU A 138 -13.29 -8.41 6.22
C GLU A 138 -13.43 -9.08 7.60
N LYS A 139 -12.43 -9.86 8.04
CA LYS A 139 -12.41 -10.44 9.39
C LYS A 139 -11.99 -9.43 10.48
N VAL A 140 -11.42 -8.31 10.08
CA VAL A 140 -11.06 -7.25 11.03
C VAL A 140 -12.34 -6.51 11.40
N SER A 141 -12.71 -6.54 12.69
CA SER A 141 -13.88 -5.78 13.13
C SER A 141 -13.64 -4.27 13.03
N ASP A 142 -14.71 -3.51 12.86
CA ASP A 142 -14.66 -2.04 12.80
C ASP A 142 -13.94 -1.46 14.03
N ASP A 143 -14.22 -1.99 15.23
CA ASP A 143 -13.56 -1.56 16.46
C ASP A 143 -12.03 -1.76 16.40
N ASN A 144 -11.57 -2.90 15.90
CA ASN A 144 -10.14 -3.18 15.76
C ASN A 144 -9.51 -2.29 14.67
N TYR A 145 -10.19 -2.08 13.57
CA TYR A 145 -9.73 -1.20 12.50
C TYR A 145 -9.61 0.24 12.99
N LEU A 146 -10.65 0.75 13.64
CA LEU A 146 -10.66 2.09 14.22
C LEU A 146 -9.59 2.24 15.32
N ALA A 147 -9.41 1.23 16.17
CA ALA A 147 -8.38 1.25 17.21
C ALA A 147 -6.97 1.32 16.59
N LEU A 148 -6.72 0.62 15.49
CA LEU A 148 -5.45 0.65 14.77
C LEU A 148 -5.17 2.05 14.18
N LEU A 149 -6.19 2.71 13.64
CA LEU A 149 -6.05 4.01 12.98
C LEU A 149 -6.14 5.21 13.92
N ARG A 150 -6.67 5.03 15.12
CA ARG A 150 -6.90 6.11 16.09
C ARG A 150 -5.67 6.99 16.34
N PRO A 151 -4.46 6.45 16.61
CA PRO A 151 -3.29 7.29 16.86
C PRO A 151 -2.93 8.18 15.66
N TYR A 152 -3.13 7.68 14.46
CA TYR A 152 -2.93 8.45 13.24
C TYR A 152 -3.98 9.55 13.10
N ALA A 153 -5.27 9.20 13.25
CA ALA A 153 -6.38 10.12 13.09
C ALA A 153 -6.32 11.27 14.11
N GLU A 154 -6.12 10.95 15.39
CA GLU A 154 -6.01 11.96 16.46
C GLU A 154 -4.77 12.87 16.26
N GLY A 155 -3.67 12.33 15.76
CA GLY A 155 -2.49 13.13 15.42
C GLY A 155 -2.71 14.03 14.21
N ARG A 156 -3.38 13.53 13.18
CA ARG A 156 -3.62 14.21 11.89
C ARG A 156 -4.66 15.32 12.01
N PHE A 157 -5.72 15.06 12.77
CA PHE A 157 -6.87 15.96 12.92
C PHE A 157 -6.92 16.63 14.30
N LYS A 158 -5.76 16.82 14.91
CA LYS A 158 -5.67 17.47 16.24
C LYS A 158 -6.39 18.83 16.25
N GLY A 159 -7.48 18.91 17.01
CA GLY A 159 -8.32 20.10 17.11
C GLY A 159 -9.35 20.27 15.99
N ASP A 160 -9.36 19.42 14.98
CA ASP A 160 -10.36 19.41 13.90
C ASP A 160 -11.34 18.24 14.08
N GLN A 161 -12.41 18.49 14.84
CA GLN A 161 -13.44 17.48 15.12
C GLN A 161 -14.22 17.07 13.85
N THR A 162 -14.38 17.97 12.90
CA THR A 162 -15.07 17.71 11.65
C THR A 162 -14.25 16.76 10.78
N GLY A 163 -12.96 17.05 10.63
CA GLY A 163 -12.02 16.18 9.92
C GLY A 163 -11.90 14.79 10.55
N LEU A 164 -11.84 14.74 11.89
CA LEU A 164 -11.77 13.47 12.63
C LEU A 164 -13.05 12.64 12.42
N LYS A 165 -14.22 13.27 12.49
CA LYS A 165 -15.50 12.60 12.21
C LYS A 165 -15.53 12.05 10.78
N HIS A 166 -15.19 12.86 9.79
CA HIS A 166 -15.15 12.42 8.40
C HIS A 166 -14.19 11.24 8.18
N PHE A 167 -13.07 11.21 8.91
CA PHE A 167 -12.13 10.08 8.85
C PHE A 167 -12.76 8.77 9.35
N TYR A 168 -13.55 8.83 10.40
CA TYR A 168 -14.20 7.65 10.97
C TYR A 168 -15.47 7.22 10.23
N ASP A 169 -16.09 8.12 9.47
CA ASP A 169 -17.31 7.83 8.69
C ASP A 169 -16.98 7.16 7.32
N GLN A 170 -15.72 7.04 6.92
CA GLN A 170 -15.26 6.36 5.69
C GLN A 170 -15.00 4.88 5.90
#